data_cbc2109b4be82b0cdeeec5af61999210
#
_entry.id   cbc2109b4be82b0cdeeec5af61999210
#
_cell.length_a   1.000
_cell.length_b   1.000
_cell.length_c   1.000
_cell.angle_alpha   90.00
_cell.angle_beta   90.00
_cell.angle_gamma   90.00
#
_symmetry.space_group_name_H-M   'P 1'
#
loop_
_entity.id
_entity.type
_entity.pdbx_description
1 polymer ?
#
loop_
_entity_poly.entity_id
_entity_poly.type
_entity_poly.pdbx_seq_one_letter_code
_entity_poly.pdbx_strand_id
1 'polypeptide(L)' 'MNQVLFVVEEADDGSCRASAVGAAIHTEADSLEELHQDIRGAVHCHFEDGEAPPLIRLHH' A
#
# COMPACT_ATOMS: atom_id res chain seq x y z
N MET A 1 -12.43 -3.53 13.63
CA MET A 1 -11.79 -2.33 13.12
C MET A 1 -10.68 -2.72 12.15
N ASN A 2 -10.80 -2.27 10.94
CA ASN A 2 -9.90 -2.73 9.88
C ASN A 2 -8.96 -1.62 9.45
N GLN A 3 -7.69 -1.82 9.73
CA GLN A 3 -6.64 -0.92 9.27
C GLN A 3 -5.55 -1.72 8.63
N VAL A 4 -5.00 -1.18 7.56
CA VAL A 4 -3.79 -1.72 6.95
C VAL A 4 -2.73 -0.65 7.03
N LEU A 5 -1.63 -0.98 7.66
CA LEU A 5 -0.49 -0.07 7.77
C LEU A 5 0.54 -0.47 6.72
N PHE A 6 0.90 0.49 5.88
CA PHE A 6 1.97 0.30 4.91
C PHE A 6 3.20 1.07 5.35
N VAL A 7 4.33 0.41 5.34
CA VAL A 7 5.60 1.07 5.58
C VAL A 7 6.17 1.44 4.21
N VAL A 8 6.43 2.72 4.02
CA VAL A 8 6.90 3.24 2.74
C VAL A 8 8.39 3.56 2.85
N GLU A 9 9.15 3.06 1.88
CA GLU A 9 10.59 3.32 1.81
C GLU A 9 10.91 3.94 0.46
N GLU A 10 11.86 4.86 0.47
CA GLU A 10 12.34 5.49 -0.75
C GLU A 10 13.76 5.01 -1.02
N ALA A 11 14.03 4.67 -2.26
CA ALA A 11 15.35 4.28 -2.69
C ALA A 11 16.11 5.50 -3.22
N ASP A 12 17.43 5.35 -3.33
CA ASP A 12 18.29 6.44 -3.79
C ASP A 12 17.98 6.89 -5.22
N ASP A 13 17.41 6.01 -6.02
CA ASP A 13 17.08 6.32 -7.40
C ASP A 13 15.73 7.02 -7.55
N GLY A 14 15.07 7.31 -6.44
CA GLY A 14 13.78 7.99 -6.46
C GLY A 14 12.58 7.06 -6.47
N SER A 15 12.81 5.77 -6.59
CA SER A 15 11.69 4.83 -6.54
C SER A 15 11.21 4.66 -5.10
N CYS A 16 9.96 4.24 -4.96
CA CYS A 16 9.32 4.04 -3.67
C CYS A 16 8.74 2.65 -3.60
N ARG A 17 8.70 2.10 -2.43
CA ARG A 17 8.04 0.82 -2.22
C ARG A 17 7.30 0.81 -0.90
N ALA A 18 6.27 0.00 -0.83
CA ALA A 18 5.46 -0.12 0.37
C ALA A 18 5.21 -1.58 0.69
N SER A 19 5.18 -1.88 1.96
CA SER A 19 4.87 -3.22 2.45
C SER A 19 3.81 -3.12 3.52
N ALA A 20 2.79 -3.96 3.42
CA ALA A 20 1.73 -3.98 4.43
C ALA A 20 2.20 -4.77 5.65
N VAL A 21 1.95 -4.22 6.81
CA VAL A 21 2.23 -4.90 8.07
C VAL A 21 1.08 -5.84 8.37
N GLY A 22 1.38 -7.12 8.50
CA GLY A 22 0.38 -8.12 8.81
C GLY A 22 -0.34 -8.69 7.60
N ALA A 23 0.04 -8.31 6.41
CA ALA A 23 -0.52 -8.85 5.18
C ALA A 23 0.59 -9.00 4.15
N ALA A 24 0.42 -9.94 3.23
CA ALA A 24 1.43 -10.20 2.22
C ALA A 24 1.20 -9.32 0.99
N ILE A 25 1.24 -8.02 1.19
CA ILE A 25 1.02 -7.05 0.11
C ILE A 25 2.26 -6.18 -0.01
N HIS A 26 2.84 -6.19 -1.20
CA HIS A 26 4.02 -5.38 -1.51
C HIS A 26 3.78 -4.67 -2.83
N THR A 27 4.19 -3.43 -2.90
CA THR A 27 4.05 -2.66 -4.13
C THR A 27 5.22 -1.70 -4.27
N GLU A 28 5.57 -1.37 -5.49
CA GLU A 28 6.63 -0.42 -5.81
C GLU A 28 6.20 0.46 -6.97
N ALA A 29 6.73 1.66 -6.97
CA ALA A 29 6.44 2.62 -8.02
C ALA A 29 7.60 3.60 -8.17
N ASP A 30 7.59 4.34 -9.27
CA ASP A 30 8.65 5.31 -9.54
C ASP A 30 8.43 6.64 -8.83
N SER A 31 7.26 6.84 -8.25
CA SER A 31 6.94 8.05 -7.51
C SER A 31 5.98 7.74 -6.38
N LEU A 32 5.89 8.64 -5.41
CA LEU A 32 4.93 8.48 -4.31
C LEU A 32 3.50 8.50 -4.81
N GLU A 33 3.22 9.32 -5.79
CA GLU A 33 1.88 9.42 -6.34
C GLU A 33 1.44 8.11 -6.97
N GLU A 34 2.30 7.51 -7.77
CA GLU A 34 2.02 6.20 -8.34
C GLU A 34 1.92 5.13 -7.28
N LEU A 35 2.77 5.24 -6.26
CA LEU A 35 2.75 4.28 -5.17
C LEU A 35 1.40 4.30 -4.44
N HIS A 36 0.86 5.48 -4.20
CA HIS A 36 -0.44 5.60 -3.54
C HIS A 36 -1.54 4.94 -4.36
N GLN A 37 -1.50 5.10 -5.69
CA GLN A 37 -2.47 4.47 -6.57
C GLN A 37 -2.31 2.96 -6.55
N ASP A 38 -1.08 2.48 -6.56
CA ASP A 38 -0.80 1.05 -6.54
C ASP A 38 -1.26 0.42 -5.22
N ILE A 39 -1.06 1.13 -4.11
CA ILE A 39 -1.52 0.66 -2.82
C ILE A 39 -3.03 0.50 -2.81
N ARG A 40 -3.74 1.47 -3.32
CA ARG A 40 -5.20 1.42 -3.39
C ARG A 40 -5.66 0.24 -4.23
N GLY A 41 -5.03 0.06 -5.38
CA GLY A 41 -5.36 -1.07 -6.25
C GLY A 41 -5.08 -2.41 -5.59
N ALA A 42 -3.94 -2.52 -4.92
CA ALA A 42 -3.56 -3.76 -4.24
C ALA A 42 -4.53 -4.09 -3.12
N VAL A 43 -4.91 -3.11 -2.33
CA VAL A 43 -5.88 -3.31 -1.25
C VAL A 43 -7.23 -3.72 -1.82
N HIS A 44 -7.66 -3.06 -2.88
CA HIS A 44 -8.94 -3.36 -3.51
C HIS A 44 -8.97 -4.78 -4.07
N CYS A 45 -7.87 -5.24 -4.64
CA CYS A 45 -7.78 -6.60 -5.16
C CYS A 45 -7.71 -7.64 -4.05
N HIS A 46 -7.06 -7.29 -2.95
CA HIS A 46 -6.88 -8.23 -1.84
C HIS A 46 -8.18 -8.41 -1.04
N PHE A 47 -8.96 -7.37 -0.91
CA PHE A 47 -10.24 -7.43 -0.21
C PHE A 47 -11.36 -7.44 -1.25
N GLU A 48 -12.04 -8.57 -1.35
CA GLU A 48 -13.04 -8.76 -2.37
C GLU A 48 -14.32 -7.98 -2.09
N ASP A 49 -15.20 -7.99 -3.09
CA ASP A 49 -16.50 -7.36 -2.98
C ASP A 49 -17.26 -7.91 -1.79
N GLY A 50 -17.92 -7.03 -1.08
CA GLY A 50 -18.67 -7.40 0.10
C GLY A 50 -17.93 -7.11 1.39
N GLU A 51 -16.64 -6.88 1.32
CA GLU A 51 -15.86 -6.49 2.48
C GLU A 51 -15.57 -4.99 2.41
N ALA A 52 -15.75 -4.32 3.52
CA ALA A 52 -15.43 -2.90 3.58
C ALA A 52 -13.92 -2.75 3.45
N PRO A 53 -13.45 -1.84 2.59
CA PRO A 53 -12.01 -1.61 2.50
C PRO A 53 -11.49 -1.05 3.81
N PRO A 54 -10.34 -1.54 4.27
CA PRO A 54 -9.78 -1.05 5.53
C PRO A 54 -9.24 0.36 5.37
N LEU A 55 -9.07 1.01 6.50
CA LEU A 55 -8.41 2.29 6.51
C LEU A 55 -6.93 2.08 6.18
N ILE A 56 -6.45 2.76 5.17
CA ILE A 56 -5.06 2.64 4.75
C ILE A 56 -4.25 3.72 5.44
N ARG A 57 -3.21 3.30 6.14
CA ARG A 57 -2.29 4.22 6.80
C ARG A 57 -0.90 4.02 6.21
N LEU A 58 -0.22 5.12 5.97
CA LEU A 58 1.13 5.09 5.41
C LEU A 58 2.11 5.62 6.46
N HIS A 59 3.20 4.91 6.60
CA HIS A 59 4.28 5.31 7.49
C HIS A 59 5.57 5.39 6.70
N HIS A 60 6.21 6.53 6.75
CA HIS A 60 7.48 6.74 6.05
C HIS A 60 8.67 6.51 6.95
#